data_e1ecb3079a34ebdbd9e95569fad5e3fb
#
_entry.id   e1ecb3079a34ebdbd9e95569fad5e3fb
#
_cell.length_a   1.000
_cell.length_b   1.000
_cell.length_c   1.000
_cell.angle_alpha   90.00
_cell.angle_beta   90.00
_cell.angle_gamma   90.00
#
_symmetry.space_group_name_H-M   'P 1'
#
loop_
_entity.id
_entity.type
_entity.pdbx_description
1 polymer ?
#
loop_
_entity_poly.entity_id
_entity_poly.type
_entity_poly.pdbx_seq_one_letter_code
_entity_poly.pdbx_strand_id
1 'polypeptide(L)'
;WNVEQKNFFDKIRDSIIERFALKLKYINSNGEISERIAEPLKLYFKSKSWYVYGFCILRKDYRLFKLTRIEHLNITEEHFTPPDTIPSINTSIKQENLITVTLKFDKNMAFRIYDEFPRDSIIEQNDFLFVTTLLPNSNILYSYILSFGEYVEIIEPQEIRKNIQSQLKKIQEKYQT
;
A
#
# COMPACT_ATOMS: atom_id res chain seq x y z
N TRP A 1 -14.56 2.69 10.81
CA TRP A 1 -15.28 1.90 9.80
C TRP A 1 -16.54 2.65 9.38
N ASN A 2 -16.70 2.90 8.09
CA ASN A 2 -18.00 3.30 7.60
C ASN A 2 -18.91 2.06 7.50
N VAL A 3 -20.23 2.27 7.45
CA VAL A 3 -21.24 1.19 7.44
C VAL A 3 -21.04 0.24 6.25
N GLU A 4 -20.58 0.77 5.12
CA GLU A 4 -20.35 0.02 3.88
C GLU A 4 -19.16 -0.94 4.01
N GLN A 5 -18.04 -0.50 4.60
CA GLN A 5 -16.87 -1.35 4.84
C GLN A 5 -17.18 -2.49 5.81
N LYS A 6 -18.02 -2.24 6.81
CA LYS A 6 -18.49 -3.29 7.72
C LYS A 6 -19.31 -4.33 6.96
N ASN A 7 -20.22 -3.90 6.09
CA ASN A 7 -21.02 -4.79 5.26
C ASN A 7 -20.15 -5.64 4.31
N PHE A 8 -19.12 -5.04 3.69
CA PHE A 8 -18.17 -5.79 2.86
C PHE A 8 -17.38 -6.81 3.67
N PHE A 9 -16.95 -6.44 4.87
CA PHE A 9 -16.25 -7.37 5.76
C PHE A 9 -17.10 -8.58 6.09
N ASP A 10 -18.36 -8.38 6.50
CA ASP A 10 -19.28 -9.45 6.85
C ASP A 10 -19.54 -10.37 5.64
N LYS A 11 -19.84 -9.81 4.47
CA LYS A 11 -20.02 -10.58 3.23
C LYS A 11 -18.77 -11.40 2.85
N ILE A 12 -17.58 -10.82 2.99
CA ILE A 12 -16.33 -11.53 2.69
C ILE A 12 -16.10 -12.67 3.68
N ARG A 13 -16.35 -12.42 4.99
CA ARG A 13 -16.23 -13.46 6.02
C ARG A 13 -17.18 -14.63 5.71
N ASP A 14 -18.43 -14.34 5.43
CA ASP A 14 -19.45 -15.35 5.13
C ASP A 14 -19.10 -16.13 3.86
N SER A 15 -18.64 -15.44 2.81
CA SER A 15 -18.17 -16.06 1.57
C SER A 15 -16.95 -16.99 1.79
N ILE A 16 -16.01 -16.64 2.68
CA ILE A 16 -14.89 -17.52 3.05
C ILE A 16 -15.38 -18.78 3.74
N ILE A 17 -16.32 -18.64 4.69
CA ILE A 17 -16.86 -19.76 5.47
C ILE A 17 -17.64 -20.70 4.57
N GLU A 18 -18.51 -20.16 3.73
CA GLU A 18 -19.42 -20.91 2.86
C GLU A 18 -18.79 -21.31 1.52
N ARG A 19 -17.56 -20.82 1.25
CA ARG A 19 -16.77 -21.11 0.03
C ARG A 19 -17.43 -20.67 -1.27
N PHE A 20 -18.07 -19.52 -1.26
CA PHE A 20 -18.58 -18.86 -2.45
C PHE A 20 -17.57 -17.86 -3.03
N ALA A 21 -17.49 -17.76 -4.34
CA ALA A 21 -16.70 -16.73 -5.00
C ALA A 21 -17.34 -15.34 -4.83
N LEU A 22 -16.52 -14.31 -4.90
CA LEU A 22 -16.90 -12.90 -4.81
C LEU A 22 -16.79 -12.23 -6.17
N LYS A 23 -17.83 -11.50 -6.57
CA LYS A 23 -17.74 -10.53 -7.66
C LYS A 23 -17.45 -9.15 -7.10
N LEU A 24 -16.31 -8.55 -7.51
CA LEU A 24 -15.81 -7.28 -7.02
C LEU A 24 -15.75 -6.26 -8.16
N LYS A 25 -16.27 -5.05 -7.95
CA LYS A 25 -15.88 -3.88 -8.73
C LYS A 25 -14.76 -3.17 -7.99
N TYR A 26 -13.55 -3.16 -8.55
CA TYR A 26 -12.32 -2.84 -7.84
C TYR A 26 -11.50 -1.75 -8.53
N ILE A 27 -11.02 -0.79 -7.73
CA ILE A 27 -10.11 0.27 -8.18
C ILE A 27 -8.68 -0.18 -7.90
N ASN A 28 -7.84 -0.26 -8.93
CA ASN A 28 -6.42 -0.58 -8.78
C ASN A 28 -5.60 0.64 -8.31
N SER A 29 -4.26 0.45 -8.15
CA SER A 29 -3.35 1.53 -7.75
C SER A 29 -3.23 2.68 -8.77
N ASN A 30 -3.62 2.44 -10.00
CA ASN A 30 -3.58 3.44 -11.08
C ASN A 30 -4.91 4.19 -11.24
N GLY A 31 -5.91 3.90 -10.38
CA GLY A 31 -7.25 4.48 -10.47
C GLY A 31 -8.17 3.81 -11.51
N GLU A 32 -7.74 2.71 -12.14
CA GLU A 32 -8.55 2.00 -13.12
C GLU A 32 -9.56 1.09 -12.44
N ILE A 33 -10.81 1.17 -12.88
CA ILE A 33 -11.90 0.35 -12.38
C ILE A 33 -12.01 -0.92 -13.22
N SER A 34 -12.22 -2.05 -12.57
CA SER A 34 -12.38 -3.32 -13.24
C SER A 34 -13.21 -4.31 -12.42
N GLU A 35 -13.98 -5.15 -13.10
CA GLU A 35 -14.66 -6.28 -12.46
C GLU A 35 -13.67 -7.42 -12.22
N ARG A 36 -13.79 -8.05 -11.07
CA ARG A 36 -12.98 -9.20 -10.65
C ARG A 36 -13.88 -10.27 -10.07
N ILE A 37 -13.58 -11.53 -10.37
CA ILE A 37 -14.06 -12.66 -9.61
C ILE A 37 -12.89 -13.15 -8.77
N ALA A 38 -13.11 -13.31 -7.48
CA ALA A 38 -12.11 -13.74 -6.52
C ALA A 38 -12.66 -14.88 -5.65
N GLU A 39 -11.86 -15.91 -5.45
CA GLU A 39 -12.10 -16.99 -4.49
C GLU A 39 -11.43 -16.59 -3.18
N PRO A 40 -12.17 -16.06 -2.19
CA PRO A 40 -11.58 -15.51 -0.99
C PRO A 40 -11.10 -16.60 -0.06
N LEU A 41 -9.89 -16.46 0.48
CA LEU A 41 -9.29 -17.44 1.38
C LEU A 41 -9.11 -16.91 2.80
N LYS A 42 -8.81 -15.61 2.95
CA LYS A 42 -8.47 -15.03 4.25
C LYS A 42 -8.69 -13.54 4.28
N LEU A 43 -9.19 -13.02 5.41
CA LEU A 43 -9.13 -11.61 5.76
C LEU A 43 -7.78 -11.30 6.40
N TYR A 44 -7.18 -10.19 6.01
CA TYR A 44 -5.84 -9.79 6.44
C TYR A 44 -5.80 -8.31 6.83
N PHE A 45 -5.33 -8.02 8.04
CA PHE A 45 -5.16 -6.64 8.50
C PHE A 45 -3.69 -6.25 8.43
N LYS A 46 -3.38 -5.20 7.65
CA LYS A 46 -2.03 -4.68 7.48
C LYS A 46 -2.06 -3.18 7.24
N SER A 47 -1.11 -2.45 7.82
CA SER A 47 -0.96 -1.00 7.63
C SER A 47 -2.29 -0.25 7.81
N LYS A 48 -2.96 -0.49 8.94
CA LYS A 48 -4.24 0.12 9.33
C LYS A 48 -5.39 -0.09 8.30
N SER A 49 -5.30 -1.15 7.51
CA SER A 49 -6.30 -1.46 6.47
C SER A 49 -6.60 -2.94 6.41
N TRP A 50 -7.85 -3.26 6.06
CA TRP A 50 -8.27 -4.62 5.79
C TRP A 50 -8.13 -4.98 4.32
N TYR A 51 -7.76 -6.22 4.08
CA TYR A 51 -7.61 -6.83 2.76
C TYR A 51 -8.29 -8.19 2.75
N VAL A 52 -8.88 -8.56 1.61
CA VAL A 52 -9.19 -9.95 1.31
C VAL A 52 -8.08 -10.54 0.46
N TYR A 53 -7.53 -11.65 0.91
CA TYR A 53 -6.59 -12.48 0.17
C TYR A 53 -7.36 -13.60 -0.50
N GLY A 54 -7.15 -13.80 -1.79
CA GLY A 54 -7.84 -14.82 -2.56
C GLY A 54 -7.26 -14.98 -3.96
N PHE A 55 -7.71 -16.02 -4.66
CA PHE A 55 -7.35 -16.27 -6.03
C PHE A 55 -8.18 -15.40 -6.98
N CYS A 56 -7.53 -14.63 -7.82
CA CYS A 56 -8.17 -13.77 -8.82
C CYS A 56 -8.31 -14.52 -10.13
N ILE A 57 -9.53 -14.89 -10.54
CA ILE A 57 -9.79 -15.64 -11.76
C ILE A 57 -9.23 -14.92 -13.00
N LEU A 58 -9.47 -13.59 -13.11
CA LEU A 58 -9.02 -12.81 -14.27
C LEU A 58 -7.48 -12.77 -14.39
N ARG A 59 -6.76 -12.76 -13.28
CA ARG A 59 -5.28 -12.67 -13.27
C ARG A 59 -4.61 -14.02 -13.10
N LYS A 60 -5.39 -15.09 -12.83
CA LYS A 60 -4.91 -16.45 -12.56
C LYS A 60 -3.80 -16.47 -11.49
N ASP A 61 -3.98 -15.65 -10.44
CA ASP A 61 -2.96 -15.42 -9.42
C ASP A 61 -3.59 -15.04 -8.07
N TYR A 62 -2.90 -15.33 -6.97
CA TYR A 62 -3.31 -14.93 -5.64
C TYR A 62 -3.03 -13.45 -5.39
N ARG A 63 -4.03 -12.72 -4.89
CA ARG A 63 -3.96 -11.27 -4.72
C ARG A 63 -4.57 -10.80 -3.42
N LEU A 64 -4.07 -9.65 -2.96
CA LEU A 64 -4.67 -8.87 -1.89
C LEU A 64 -5.54 -7.77 -2.49
N PHE A 65 -6.82 -7.79 -2.15
CA PHE A 65 -7.76 -6.73 -2.48
C PHE A 65 -8.03 -5.88 -1.25
N LYS A 66 -7.66 -4.61 -1.29
CA LYS A 66 -7.91 -3.67 -0.19
C LYS A 66 -9.39 -3.35 -0.12
N LEU A 67 -10.04 -3.53 1.05
CA LEU A 67 -11.48 -3.33 1.19
C LEU A 67 -11.91 -1.91 0.79
N THR A 68 -11.11 -0.89 1.12
CA THR A 68 -11.41 0.50 0.78
C THR A 68 -11.33 0.83 -0.72
N ARG A 69 -10.91 -0.11 -1.56
CA ARG A 69 -10.86 0.01 -3.02
C ARG A 69 -11.95 -0.80 -3.72
N ILE A 70 -12.82 -1.43 -2.96
CA ILE A 70 -14.00 -2.15 -3.48
C ILE A 70 -15.14 -1.15 -3.57
N GLU A 71 -15.67 -0.90 -4.76
CA GLU A 71 -16.87 -0.09 -4.97
C GLU A 71 -18.14 -0.91 -4.78
N HIS A 72 -18.16 -2.13 -5.33
CA HIS A 72 -19.29 -3.05 -5.19
C HIS A 72 -18.77 -4.45 -4.91
N LEU A 73 -19.51 -5.17 -4.05
CA LEU A 73 -19.23 -6.54 -3.68
C LEU A 73 -20.50 -7.35 -3.63
N ASN A 74 -20.53 -8.45 -4.39
CA ASN A 74 -21.60 -9.45 -4.33
C ASN A 74 -20.99 -10.84 -4.15
N ILE A 75 -21.67 -11.66 -3.35
CA ILE A 75 -21.39 -13.09 -3.27
C ILE A 75 -22.03 -13.73 -4.51
N THR A 76 -21.30 -14.59 -5.20
CA THR A 76 -21.81 -15.34 -6.35
C THR A 76 -22.45 -16.66 -5.89
N GLU A 77 -23.07 -17.39 -6.81
CA GLU A 77 -23.56 -18.76 -6.57
C GLU A 77 -22.46 -19.81 -6.86
N GLU A 78 -21.28 -19.37 -7.29
CA GLU A 78 -20.16 -20.25 -7.65
C GLU A 78 -19.40 -20.67 -6.41
N HIS A 79 -19.39 -21.97 -6.13
CA HIS A 79 -18.56 -22.54 -5.09
C HIS A 79 -17.13 -22.77 -5.61
N PHE A 80 -16.16 -22.57 -4.73
CA PHE A 80 -14.77 -22.92 -5.00
C PHE A 80 -14.22 -23.90 -3.96
N THR A 81 -13.20 -24.64 -4.35
CA THR A 81 -12.44 -25.50 -3.44
C THR A 81 -11.16 -24.81 -3.05
N PRO A 82 -11.00 -24.43 -1.77
CA PRO A 82 -9.75 -23.81 -1.33
C PRO A 82 -8.58 -24.81 -1.47
N PRO A 83 -7.35 -24.34 -1.74
CA PRO A 83 -6.18 -25.19 -1.80
C PRO A 83 -5.89 -25.79 -0.42
N ASP A 84 -5.32 -27.01 -0.36
CA ASP A 84 -4.94 -27.69 0.88
C ASP A 84 -3.98 -26.85 1.74
N THR A 85 -3.13 -26.08 1.07
CA THR A 85 -2.23 -25.10 1.72
C THR A 85 -2.46 -23.74 1.12
N ILE A 86 -2.90 -22.78 1.93
CA ILE A 86 -3.05 -21.40 1.48
C ILE A 86 -1.66 -20.85 1.14
N PRO A 87 -1.41 -20.48 -0.13
CA PRO A 87 -0.13 -19.92 -0.51
C PRO A 87 0.23 -18.72 0.36
N SER A 88 1.51 -18.62 0.71
CA SER A 88 1.99 -17.46 1.46
C SER A 88 1.65 -16.18 0.70
N ILE A 89 1.13 -15.20 1.44
CA ILE A 89 0.92 -13.87 0.87
C ILE A 89 2.30 -13.35 0.48
N ASN A 90 2.62 -13.47 -0.80
CA ASN A 90 3.81 -12.82 -1.33
C ASN A 90 3.56 -11.30 -1.30
N THR A 91 3.69 -10.74 -0.11
CA THR A 91 3.72 -9.27 0.10
C THR A 91 5.07 -8.71 -0.34
N SER A 92 5.91 -9.53 -0.94
CA SER A 92 7.09 -9.02 -1.61
C SER A 92 6.59 -8.04 -2.67
N ILE A 93 6.62 -6.78 -2.36
CA ILE A 93 6.93 -5.73 -3.34
C ILE A 93 8.00 -6.42 -4.17
N LYS A 94 7.74 -6.65 -5.46
CA LYS A 94 8.73 -7.30 -6.34
C LYS A 94 10.04 -6.66 -5.98
N GLN A 95 10.98 -7.45 -5.42
CA GLN A 95 12.30 -6.96 -4.99
C GLN A 95 13.04 -6.20 -6.11
N GLU A 96 12.57 -6.41 -7.34
CA GLU A 96 13.08 -5.79 -8.55
C GLU A 96 12.94 -4.26 -8.62
N ASN A 97 12.17 -3.63 -7.72
CA ASN A 97 11.92 -2.18 -7.74
C ASN A 97 12.15 -1.50 -6.37
N LEU A 98 13.02 -2.04 -5.53
CA LEU A 98 13.45 -1.35 -4.32
C LEU A 98 14.69 -0.49 -4.61
N ILE A 99 14.70 0.70 -4.03
CA ILE A 99 15.85 1.61 -4.08
C ILE A 99 16.26 2.00 -2.66
N THR A 100 17.55 1.98 -2.40
CA THR A 100 18.08 2.51 -1.15
C THR A 100 18.01 4.02 -1.18
N VAL A 101 17.41 4.63 -0.16
CA VAL A 101 17.34 6.07 0.00
C VAL A 101 17.92 6.47 1.34
N THR A 102 18.64 7.58 1.36
CA THR A 102 19.09 8.26 2.58
C THR A 102 18.32 9.55 2.71
N LEU A 103 17.56 9.65 3.80
CA LEU A 103 16.71 10.79 4.12
C LEU A 103 17.25 11.47 5.37
N LYS A 104 17.23 12.81 5.36
CA LYS A 104 17.52 13.65 6.52
C LYS A 104 16.24 14.30 6.98
N PHE A 105 15.92 14.18 8.25
CA PHE A 105 14.71 14.72 8.86
C PHE A 105 15.05 15.72 9.97
N ASP A 106 14.21 16.73 10.13
CA ASP A 106 14.23 17.57 11.30
C ASP A 106 13.84 16.76 12.55
N LYS A 107 14.50 17.03 13.68
CA LYS A 107 14.24 16.37 14.96
C LYS A 107 12.79 16.51 15.44
N ASN A 108 12.09 17.55 15.00
CA ASN A 108 10.66 17.75 15.26
C ASN A 108 9.77 16.59 14.76
N MET A 109 10.27 15.81 13.79
CA MET A 109 9.59 14.63 13.25
C MET A 109 9.97 13.33 13.96
N ALA A 110 10.75 13.39 15.04
CA ALA A 110 11.27 12.21 15.74
C ALA A 110 10.20 11.18 16.09
N PHE A 111 9.03 11.64 16.58
CA PHE A 111 7.91 10.76 16.94
C PHE A 111 7.49 9.86 15.75
N ARG A 112 7.36 10.44 14.55
CA ARG A 112 6.96 9.71 13.36
C ARG A 112 8.10 8.83 12.82
N ILE A 113 9.34 9.32 12.89
CA ILE A 113 10.51 8.59 12.41
C ILE A 113 10.72 7.32 13.24
N TYR A 114 10.61 7.39 14.56
CA TYR A 114 10.75 6.22 15.43
C TYR A 114 9.57 5.24 15.33
N ASP A 115 8.39 5.71 14.90
CA ASP A 115 7.23 4.84 14.65
C ASP A 115 7.32 4.10 13.31
N GLU A 116 7.95 4.72 12.29
CA GLU A 116 7.94 4.21 10.91
C GLU A 116 9.21 3.45 10.52
N PHE A 117 10.35 3.72 11.19
CA PHE A 117 11.64 3.13 10.83
C PHE A 117 12.27 2.34 11.97
N PRO A 118 12.97 1.22 11.66
CA PRO A 118 13.75 0.48 12.65
C PRO A 118 14.83 1.37 13.27
N ARG A 119 15.05 1.25 14.59
CA ARG A 119 16.01 2.08 15.31
C ARG A 119 17.43 1.98 14.79
N ASP A 120 17.85 0.83 14.31
CA ASP A 120 19.17 0.56 13.73
C ASP A 120 19.41 1.24 12.38
N SER A 121 18.34 1.66 11.70
CA SER A 121 18.40 2.44 10.46
C SER A 121 18.47 3.96 10.69
N ILE A 122 18.38 4.41 11.95
CA ILE A 122 18.31 5.82 12.32
C ILE A 122 19.64 6.27 12.96
N ILE A 123 20.26 7.30 12.40
CA ILE A 123 21.45 7.95 12.97
C ILE A 123 21.04 9.36 13.39
N GLU A 124 21.14 9.64 14.70
CA GLU A 124 20.93 10.98 15.24
C GLU A 124 22.25 11.78 15.15
N GLN A 125 22.21 12.94 14.51
CA GLN A 125 23.35 13.84 14.42
C GLN A 125 22.89 15.30 14.54
N ASN A 126 23.33 15.97 15.59
CA ASN A 126 22.88 17.32 15.94
C ASN A 126 21.35 17.40 16.06
N ASP A 127 20.72 18.30 15.30
CA ASP A 127 19.28 18.53 15.27
C ASP A 127 18.55 17.73 14.17
N PHE A 128 19.22 16.72 13.61
CA PHE A 128 18.69 15.94 12.49
C PHE A 128 18.73 14.44 12.76
N LEU A 129 17.82 13.73 12.11
CA LEU A 129 17.74 12.27 12.06
C LEU A 129 18.04 11.84 10.62
N PHE A 130 19.05 11.01 10.43
CA PHE A 130 19.37 10.41 9.14
C PHE A 130 18.84 8.99 9.11
N VAL A 131 18.10 8.64 8.05
CA VAL A 131 17.54 7.31 7.86
C VAL A 131 17.96 6.76 6.52
N THR A 132 18.62 5.59 6.53
CA THR A 132 18.92 4.85 5.30
C THR A 132 18.03 3.61 5.25
N THR A 133 17.18 3.52 4.22
CA THR A 133 16.18 2.46 4.09
C THR A 133 15.91 2.09 2.64
N LEU A 134 15.29 0.92 2.43
CA LEU A 134 14.81 0.45 1.13
C LEU A 134 13.36 0.87 0.94
N LEU A 135 13.06 1.60 -0.11
CA LEU A 135 11.71 2.01 -0.49
C LEU A 135 11.38 1.58 -1.92
N PRO A 136 10.08 1.36 -2.25
CA PRO A 136 9.67 1.05 -3.60
C PRO A 136 9.98 2.20 -4.56
N ASN A 137 10.71 1.95 -5.65
CA ASN A 137 10.95 2.95 -6.69
C ASN A 137 9.69 3.12 -7.56
N SER A 138 8.75 3.90 -7.08
CA SER A 138 7.45 4.14 -7.71
C SER A 138 6.91 5.52 -7.32
N ASN A 139 5.80 5.94 -7.91
CA ASN A 139 5.15 7.20 -7.55
C ASN A 139 4.75 7.27 -6.05
N ILE A 140 4.58 6.11 -5.39
CA ILE A 140 4.29 6.03 -3.96
C ILE A 140 5.46 6.57 -3.13
N LEU A 141 6.72 6.36 -3.58
CA LEU A 141 7.92 6.90 -2.94
C LEU A 141 7.84 8.43 -2.79
N TYR A 142 7.52 9.11 -3.89
CA TYR A 142 7.46 10.57 -3.89
C TYR A 142 6.33 11.10 -3.01
N SER A 143 5.15 10.48 -3.08
CA SER A 143 4.02 10.85 -2.22
C SER A 143 4.34 10.62 -0.74
N TYR A 144 5.04 9.54 -0.41
CA TYR A 144 5.49 9.23 0.94
C TYR A 144 6.48 10.29 1.45
N ILE A 145 7.51 10.61 0.68
CA ILE A 145 8.51 11.62 1.06
C ILE A 145 7.84 13.00 1.21
N LEU A 146 7.01 13.41 0.25
CA LEU A 146 6.29 14.70 0.32
C LEU A 146 5.31 14.78 1.50
N SER A 147 4.89 13.64 2.07
CA SER A 147 4.02 13.64 3.26
C SER A 147 4.70 14.16 4.54
N PHE A 148 6.02 14.31 4.52
CA PHE A 148 6.79 14.93 5.62
C PHE A 148 6.92 16.44 5.46
N GLY A 149 6.45 17.01 4.33
CA GLY A 149 6.51 18.43 4.07
C GLY A 149 7.94 18.99 3.99
N GLU A 150 8.19 20.10 4.64
CA GLU A 150 9.48 20.78 4.69
C GLU A 150 10.52 20.10 5.61
N TYR A 151 10.08 19.13 6.42
CA TYR A 151 10.91 18.48 7.44
C TYR A 151 11.75 17.31 6.91
N VAL A 152 11.76 17.07 5.60
CA VAL A 152 12.55 15.99 4.99
C VAL A 152 13.42 16.50 3.84
N GLU A 153 14.65 16.02 3.80
CA GLU A 153 15.56 16.22 2.68
C GLU A 153 16.06 14.86 2.19
N ILE A 154 16.04 14.65 0.86
CA ILE A 154 16.67 13.47 0.25
C ILE A 154 18.15 13.77 0.09
N ILE A 155 18.99 12.97 0.76
CA ILE A 155 20.44 13.05 0.61
C ILE A 155 20.88 12.22 -0.58
N GLU A 156 20.43 10.98 -0.66
CA GLU A 156 20.72 10.04 -1.74
C GLU A 156 19.52 9.18 -2.08
N PRO A 157 19.39 8.70 -3.33
CA PRO A 157 20.24 9.00 -4.50
C PRO A 157 19.87 10.34 -5.16
N GLN A 158 20.84 10.94 -5.85
CA GLN A 158 20.68 12.23 -6.52
C GLN A 158 19.55 12.25 -7.59
N GLU A 159 19.28 11.10 -8.21
CA GLU A 159 18.17 10.97 -9.17
C GLU A 159 16.83 11.25 -8.51
N ILE A 160 16.58 10.64 -7.35
CA ILE A 160 15.32 10.83 -6.59
C ILE A 160 15.21 12.29 -6.12
N ARG A 161 16.32 12.89 -5.67
CA ARG A 161 16.37 14.30 -5.29
C ARG A 161 15.97 15.22 -6.45
N LYS A 162 16.50 15.00 -7.66
CA LYS A 162 16.12 15.76 -8.86
C LYS A 162 14.64 15.59 -9.22
N ASN A 163 14.12 14.38 -9.10
CA ASN A 163 12.72 14.10 -9.39
C ASN A 163 11.79 14.83 -8.42
N ILE A 164 12.11 14.85 -7.11
CA ILE A 164 11.36 15.62 -6.11
C ILE A 164 11.42 17.12 -6.42
N GLN A 165 12.58 17.66 -6.76
CA GLN A 165 12.71 19.07 -7.14
C GLN A 165 11.78 19.44 -8.32
N SER A 166 11.70 18.55 -9.34
CA SER A 166 10.78 18.74 -10.47
C SER A 166 9.32 18.70 -10.03
N GLN A 167 8.95 17.81 -9.11
CA GLN A 167 7.59 17.72 -8.59
C GLN A 167 7.24 18.96 -7.75
N LEU A 168 8.14 19.41 -6.88
CA LEU A 168 7.95 20.62 -6.07
C LEU A 168 7.71 21.86 -6.94
N LYS A 169 8.46 22.00 -8.05
CA LYS A 169 8.22 23.07 -9.02
C LYS A 169 6.82 23.01 -9.60
N LYS A 170 6.36 21.83 -10.04
CA LYS A 170 4.99 21.63 -10.54
C LYS A 170 3.92 21.90 -9.48
N ILE A 171 4.20 21.58 -8.22
CA ILE A 171 3.31 21.90 -7.11
C ILE A 171 3.26 23.40 -6.91
N GLN A 172 4.42 24.06 -6.85
CA GLN A 172 4.50 25.51 -6.69
C GLN A 172 3.73 26.25 -7.78
N GLU A 173 3.87 25.82 -9.05
CA GLU A 173 3.14 26.42 -10.19
C GLU A 173 1.61 26.36 -10.01
N LYS A 174 1.06 25.36 -9.33
CA LYS A 174 -0.39 25.25 -9.06
C LYS A 174 -0.89 26.24 -8.01
N TYR A 175 -0.01 26.80 -7.18
CA TYR A 175 -0.35 27.75 -6.13
C TYR A 175 0.12 29.19 -6.43
N GLN A 176 0.80 29.40 -7.57
CA GLN A 176 1.08 30.72 -8.12
C GLN A 176 -0.14 31.14 -8.95
N THR A 177 -1.11 31.76 -8.28
CA THR A 177 -2.28 32.42 -8.89
C THR A 177 -1.97 33.90 -9.12
#